data_94d592dd8276b764afc68383507c4d96
#
_entry.id   94d592dd8276b764afc68383507c4d96
#
_cell.length_a   1.000
_cell.length_b   1.000
_cell.length_c   1.000
_cell.angle_alpha   90.00
_cell.angle_beta   90.00
_cell.angle_gamma   90.00
#
_symmetry.space_group_name_H-M   'P 1'
#
loop_
_entity.id
_entity.type
_entity.pdbx_description
1 polymer ?
#
loop_
_entity_poly.entity_id
_entity_poly.type
_entity_poly.pdbx_seq_one_letter_code
_entity_poly.pdbx_strand_id
1 'polypeptide(L)'
;MAELEAATVATSHHLDEEMMPRVINVLSSLLQRVAESNDLTRRFQPQRISAFHGLTRPTITVESYLERIFKYANCSSSCYVVAYVYLDRFAQRQPSLPINSFNVHRLLITSVLVSAKFMDDIYYNNAFYGKVGGISTAEMNLLEVDFLFGLGFQLNVTPTTYNTYCSHLQREMFLQSAPLHHHLGDPLKGNLGRISTVVKQHHFCFNTEDDQSTHQQQLTV
;
A
#
# COMPACT_ATOMS: atom_id res chain seq x y z
N MET A 1 -0.44 9.18 37.74
CA MET A 1 0.37 9.12 36.53
C MET A 1 0.04 7.86 35.73
N ALA A 2 0.13 6.65 36.30
CA ALA A 2 -0.18 5.39 35.56
C ALA A 2 -1.63 5.26 35.05
N GLU A 3 -2.62 5.79 35.77
CA GLU A 3 -4.03 5.77 35.32
C GLU A 3 -4.29 6.74 34.16
N LEU A 4 -3.56 7.85 34.06
CA LEU A 4 -3.66 8.80 32.98
C LEU A 4 -3.00 8.25 31.69
N GLU A 5 -1.90 7.52 31.82
CA GLU A 5 -1.23 6.83 30.69
C GLU A 5 -2.07 5.66 30.18
N ALA A 6 -2.69 4.87 31.06
CA ALA A 6 -3.58 3.78 30.68
C ALA A 6 -4.84 4.28 29.96
N ALA A 7 -5.43 5.41 30.39
CA ALA A 7 -6.56 6.03 29.73
C ALA A 7 -6.18 6.58 28.34
N THR A 8 -4.99 7.15 28.19
CA THR A 8 -4.48 7.67 26.91
C THR A 8 -4.22 6.54 25.91
N VAL A 9 -3.64 5.43 26.36
CA VAL A 9 -3.41 4.23 25.53
C VAL A 9 -4.73 3.59 25.10
N ALA A 10 -5.70 3.45 26.02
CA ALA A 10 -7.03 2.92 25.69
C ALA A 10 -7.79 3.80 24.67
N THR A 11 -7.63 5.12 24.77
CA THR A 11 -8.28 6.06 23.84
C THR A 11 -7.64 6.03 22.46
N SER A 12 -6.32 5.84 22.37
CA SER A 12 -5.62 5.71 21.08
C SER A 12 -6.01 4.42 20.35
N HIS A 13 -6.10 3.29 21.05
CA HIS A 13 -6.55 2.03 20.47
C HIS A 13 -7.99 2.09 19.92
N HIS A 14 -8.88 2.76 20.64
CA HIS A 14 -10.28 2.91 20.19
C HIS A 14 -10.41 3.80 18.95
N LEU A 15 -9.62 4.86 18.87
CA LEU A 15 -9.58 5.74 17.68
C LEU A 15 -8.99 5.04 16.46
N ASP A 16 -7.98 4.18 16.67
CA ASP A 16 -7.37 3.38 15.60
C ASP A 16 -8.36 2.36 15.02
N GLU A 17 -9.12 1.66 15.85
CA GLU A 17 -10.13 0.70 15.39
C GLU A 17 -11.26 1.37 14.59
N GLU A 18 -11.73 2.55 15.00
CA GLU A 18 -12.79 3.29 14.30
C GLU A 18 -12.30 3.89 12.97
N MET A 19 -11.04 4.32 12.91
CA MET A 19 -10.47 4.93 11.71
C MET A 19 -10.00 3.91 10.66
N MET A 20 -9.62 2.69 11.06
CA MET A 20 -9.05 1.69 10.16
C MET A 20 -9.92 1.32 8.97
N PRO A 21 -11.25 1.15 9.08
CA PRO A 21 -12.08 0.90 7.89
C PRO A 21 -11.98 2.02 6.85
N ARG A 22 -11.84 3.27 7.28
CA ARG A 22 -11.64 4.41 6.37
C ARG A 22 -10.25 4.39 5.71
N VAL A 23 -9.21 4.03 6.46
CA VAL A 23 -7.85 3.85 5.93
C VAL A 23 -7.85 2.74 4.88
N ILE A 24 -8.49 1.61 5.15
CA ILE A 24 -8.62 0.48 4.22
C ILE A 24 -9.36 0.90 2.93
N ASN A 25 -10.45 1.65 3.05
CA ASN A 25 -11.19 2.17 1.90
C ASN A 25 -10.34 3.13 1.05
N VAL A 26 -9.65 4.09 1.68
CA VAL A 26 -8.78 5.03 0.97
C VAL A 26 -7.62 4.29 0.29
N LEU A 27 -6.97 3.37 0.99
CA LEU A 27 -5.85 2.60 0.46
C LEU A 27 -6.27 1.76 -0.75
N SER A 28 -7.43 1.09 -0.67
CA SER A 28 -7.98 0.32 -1.79
C SER A 28 -8.30 1.21 -2.99
N SER A 29 -8.91 2.37 -2.76
CA SER A 29 -9.22 3.36 -3.79
C SER A 29 -7.96 3.90 -4.49
N LEU A 30 -6.89 4.19 -3.72
CA LEU A 30 -5.59 4.62 -4.26
C LEU A 30 -4.98 3.53 -5.15
N LEU A 31 -4.92 2.30 -4.67
CA LEU A 31 -4.36 1.16 -5.42
C LEU A 31 -5.17 0.85 -6.67
N GLN A 32 -6.50 0.92 -6.59
CA GLN A 32 -7.38 0.73 -7.74
C GLN A 32 -7.10 1.76 -8.85
N ARG A 33 -7.02 3.06 -8.49
CA ARG A 33 -6.73 4.15 -9.43
C ARG A 33 -5.35 3.97 -10.09
N VAL A 34 -4.34 3.58 -9.31
CA VAL A 34 -2.99 3.30 -9.85
C VAL A 34 -3.03 2.13 -10.83
N ALA A 35 -3.70 1.03 -10.47
CA ALA A 35 -3.80 -0.14 -11.34
C ALA A 35 -4.51 0.19 -12.66
N GLU A 36 -5.62 0.92 -12.61
CA GLU A 36 -6.37 1.36 -13.80
C GLU A 36 -5.56 2.31 -14.68
N SER A 37 -4.84 3.26 -14.08
CA SER A 37 -3.97 4.18 -14.82
C SER A 37 -2.86 3.43 -15.56
N ASN A 38 -2.24 2.45 -14.90
CA ASN A 38 -1.18 1.65 -15.49
C ASN A 38 -1.71 0.66 -16.54
N ASP A 39 -2.95 0.17 -16.41
CA ASP A 39 -3.61 -0.64 -17.44
C ASP A 39 -3.79 0.14 -18.75
N LEU A 40 -4.10 1.43 -18.68
CA LEU A 40 -4.23 2.29 -19.85
C LEU A 40 -2.90 2.47 -20.61
N THR A 41 -1.79 2.57 -19.86
CA THR A 41 -0.45 2.75 -20.44
C THR A 41 0.21 1.44 -20.87
N ARG A 42 -0.30 0.29 -20.42
CA ARG A 42 0.26 -1.05 -20.68
C ARG A 42 0.49 -1.34 -22.16
N ARG A 43 -0.36 -0.82 -23.05
CA ARG A 43 -0.27 -1.05 -24.50
C ARG A 43 0.95 -0.38 -25.15
N PHE A 44 1.55 0.59 -24.48
CA PHE A 44 2.60 1.45 -25.02
C PHE A 44 3.99 1.17 -24.43
N GLN A 45 4.07 0.35 -23.40
CA GLN A 45 5.34 0.05 -22.72
C GLN A 45 5.54 -1.45 -22.53
N PRO A 46 6.72 -1.98 -22.86
CA PRO A 46 7.03 -3.37 -22.55
C PRO A 46 7.04 -3.55 -21.03
N GLN A 47 6.20 -4.46 -20.54
CA GLN A 47 6.13 -4.78 -19.12
C GLN A 47 6.76 -6.15 -18.87
N ARG A 48 7.52 -6.23 -17.78
CA ARG A 48 8.07 -7.50 -17.31
C ARG A 48 6.95 -8.33 -16.69
N ILE A 49 6.74 -9.56 -17.16
CA ILE A 49 5.90 -10.54 -16.49
C ILE A 49 6.68 -11.11 -15.31
N SER A 50 6.05 -11.18 -14.13
CA SER A 50 6.64 -11.69 -12.90
C SER A 50 5.70 -12.66 -12.20
N ALA A 51 6.15 -13.31 -11.12
CA ALA A 51 5.32 -14.17 -10.29
C ALA A 51 4.07 -13.45 -9.72
N PHE A 52 4.12 -12.12 -9.59
CA PHE A 52 2.96 -11.33 -9.14
C PHE A 52 1.83 -11.25 -10.18
N HIS A 53 2.07 -11.53 -11.46
CA HIS A 53 1.02 -11.49 -12.47
C HIS A 53 0.14 -12.74 -12.42
N GLY A 54 -1.17 -12.53 -12.25
CA GLY A 54 -2.15 -13.58 -12.50
C GLY A 54 -2.31 -13.87 -13.99
N LEU A 55 -2.68 -15.10 -14.33
CA LEU A 55 -3.01 -15.49 -15.72
C LEU A 55 -4.24 -14.72 -16.24
N THR A 56 -5.16 -14.43 -15.32
CA THR A 56 -6.39 -13.67 -15.59
C THR A 56 -6.53 -12.54 -14.56
N ARG A 57 -7.28 -11.50 -14.92
CA ARG A 57 -7.68 -10.47 -13.97
C ARG A 57 -8.57 -11.09 -12.91
N PRO A 58 -8.29 -10.90 -11.61
CA PRO A 58 -9.17 -11.35 -10.53
C PRO A 58 -10.56 -10.73 -10.65
N THR A 59 -11.59 -11.48 -10.29
CA THR A 59 -12.99 -11.01 -10.29
C THR A 59 -13.32 -10.18 -9.05
N ILE A 60 -12.60 -10.41 -7.96
CA ILE A 60 -12.73 -9.63 -6.72
C ILE A 60 -12.11 -8.24 -6.91
N THR A 61 -12.79 -7.20 -6.45
CA THR A 61 -12.27 -5.83 -6.47
C THR A 61 -11.09 -5.67 -5.50
N VAL A 62 -10.24 -4.66 -5.70
CA VAL A 62 -9.16 -4.34 -4.76
C VAL A 62 -9.72 -4.00 -3.38
N GLU A 63 -10.85 -3.28 -3.34
CA GLU A 63 -11.56 -2.93 -2.10
C GLU A 63 -11.99 -4.19 -1.33
N SER A 64 -12.83 -5.04 -1.92
CA SER A 64 -13.30 -6.26 -1.25
C SER A 64 -12.16 -7.22 -0.89
N TYR A 65 -11.07 -7.20 -1.66
CA TYR A 65 -9.88 -8.01 -1.34
C TYR A 65 -9.11 -7.47 -0.15
N LEU A 66 -8.93 -6.14 -0.06
CA LEU A 66 -8.25 -5.52 1.08
C LEU A 66 -9.11 -5.60 2.35
N GLU A 67 -10.44 -5.44 2.26
CA GLU A 67 -11.38 -5.69 3.35
C GLU A 67 -11.28 -7.13 3.87
N ARG A 68 -11.19 -8.10 2.96
CA ARG A 68 -10.96 -9.51 3.31
C ARG A 68 -9.63 -9.70 4.05
N ILE A 69 -8.55 -9.09 3.56
CA ILE A 69 -7.26 -9.14 4.24
C ILE A 69 -7.39 -8.50 5.62
N PHE A 70 -7.98 -7.32 5.73
CA PHE A 70 -8.18 -6.62 6.99
C PHE A 70 -8.95 -7.47 8.01
N LYS A 71 -9.98 -8.16 7.55
CA LYS A 71 -10.82 -9.02 8.41
C LYS A 71 -10.10 -10.28 8.91
N TYR A 72 -9.19 -10.85 8.11
CA TYR A 72 -8.68 -12.20 8.36
C TYR A 72 -7.16 -12.28 8.56
N ALA A 73 -6.38 -11.26 8.23
CA ALA A 73 -4.91 -11.33 8.34
C ALA A 73 -4.41 -11.28 9.79
N ASN A 74 -5.23 -10.76 10.71
CA ASN A 74 -4.93 -10.67 12.14
C ASN A 74 -3.53 -10.10 12.42
N CYS A 75 -3.25 -8.93 11.83
CA CYS A 75 -2.05 -8.14 12.05
C CYS A 75 -2.41 -6.75 12.57
N SER A 76 -1.44 -6.03 13.14
CA SER A 76 -1.65 -4.69 13.68
C SER A 76 -2.06 -3.69 12.59
N SER A 77 -2.78 -2.65 12.99
CA SER A 77 -3.20 -1.56 12.09
C SER A 77 -2.02 -0.90 11.37
N SER A 78 -0.89 -0.78 12.06
CA SER A 78 0.35 -0.23 11.51
C SER A 78 0.86 -1.03 10.30
N CYS A 79 0.61 -2.33 10.25
CA CYS A 79 1.03 -3.18 9.13
C CYS A 79 0.44 -2.72 7.79
N TYR A 80 -0.77 -2.15 7.75
CA TYR A 80 -1.38 -1.66 6.51
C TYR A 80 -0.72 -0.40 5.98
N VAL A 81 -0.32 0.51 6.87
CA VAL A 81 0.44 1.71 6.50
C VAL A 81 1.84 1.31 6.01
N VAL A 82 2.50 0.40 6.72
CA VAL A 82 3.83 -0.11 6.33
C VAL A 82 3.75 -0.91 5.03
N ALA A 83 2.71 -1.71 4.82
CA ALA A 83 2.48 -2.40 3.54
C ALA A 83 2.33 -1.40 2.38
N TYR A 84 1.68 -0.26 2.60
CA TYR A 84 1.60 0.81 1.61
C TYR A 84 2.97 1.43 1.33
N VAL A 85 3.80 1.70 2.36
CA VAL A 85 5.20 2.13 2.18
C VAL A 85 5.98 1.13 1.34
N TYR A 86 5.82 -0.17 1.60
CA TYR A 86 6.53 -1.22 0.87
C TYR A 86 6.06 -1.32 -0.60
N LEU A 87 4.77 -1.15 -0.88
CA LEU A 87 4.26 -1.12 -2.25
C LEU A 87 4.84 0.06 -3.04
N ASP A 88 4.93 1.23 -2.41
CA ASP A 88 5.52 2.42 -3.02
C ASP A 88 7.02 2.23 -3.29
N ARG A 89 7.80 1.76 -2.31
CA ARG A 89 9.22 1.41 -2.48
C ARG A 89 9.42 0.38 -3.58
N PHE A 90 8.58 -0.65 -3.63
CA PHE A 90 8.63 -1.69 -4.65
C PHE A 90 8.40 -1.10 -6.05
N ALA A 91 7.38 -0.27 -6.22
CA ALA A 91 7.06 0.38 -7.48
C ALA A 91 8.22 1.28 -7.97
N GLN A 92 8.85 2.03 -7.07
CA GLN A 92 10.00 2.88 -7.37
C GLN A 92 11.23 2.06 -7.81
N ARG A 93 11.50 0.93 -7.17
CA ARG A 93 12.65 0.07 -7.47
C ARG A 93 12.44 -0.83 -8.68
N GLN A 94 11.20 -1.11 -9.02
CA GLN A 94 10.81 -2.01 -10.12
C GLN A 94 9.98 -1.26 -11.18
N PRO A 95 10.52 -0.22 -11.84
CA PRO A 95 9.76 0.60 -12.80
C PRO A 95 9.27 -0.20 -14.02
N SER A 96 9.92 -1.33 -14.34
CA SER A 96 9.47 -2.25 -15.39
C SER A 96 8.33 -3.17 -14.95
N LEU A 97 7.91 -3.11 -13.68
CA LEU A 97 6.84 -3.91 -13.09
C LEU A 97 5.77 -3.00 -12.46
N PRO A 98 5.07 -2.18 -13.24
CA PRO A 98 4.05 -1.28 -12.68
C PRO A 98 2.90 -2.07 -12.06
N ILE A 99 2.35 -1.54 -10.96
CA ILE A 99 1.16 -2.10 -10.31
C ILE A 99 -0.02 -1.97 -11.28
N ASN A 100 -0.64 -3.08 -11.65
CA ASN A 100 -1.77 -3.13 -12.59
C ASN A 100 -2.82 -4.14 -12.13
N SER A 101 -3.95 -4.24 -12.86
CA SER A 101 -5.05 -5.12 -12.48
C SER A 101 -4.70 -6.62 -12.44
N PHE A 102 -3.58 -7.04 -13.03
CA PHE A 102 -3.16 -8.45 -13.02
C PHE A 102 -2.24 -8.79 -11.85
N ASN A 103 -1.64 -7.80 -11.18
CA ASN A 103 -0.65 -8.05 -10.12
C ASN A 103 -0.98 -7.38 -8.78
N VAL A 104 -1.87 -6.39 -8.72
CA VAL A 104 -2.18 -5.62 -7.50
C VAL A 104 -2.59 -6.49 -6.32
N HIS A 105 -3.40 -7.52 -6.53
CA HIS A 105 -3.86 -8.40 -5.46
C HIS A 105 -2.71 -9.19 -4.83
N ARG A 106 -1.84 -9.78 -5.66
CA ARG A 106 -0.68 -10.54 -5.19
C ARG A 106 0.35 -9.64 -4.51
N LEU A 107 0.61 -8.46 -5.06
CA LEU A 107 1.48 -7.46 -4.43
C LEU A 107 0.92 -7.03 -3.08
N LEU A 108 -0.40 -6.82 -2.97
CA LEU A 108 -1.05 -6.37 -1.76
C LEU A 108 -0.96 -7.40 -0.63
N ILE A 109 -1.34 -8.67 -0.88
CA ILE A 109 -1.24 -9.71 0.17
C ILE A 109 0.20 -9.95 0.59
N THR A 110 1.14 -9.87 -0.35
CA THR A 110 2.57 -10.06 -0.04
C THR A 110 3.12 -8.91 0.77
N SER A 111 2.75 -7.67 0.47
CA SER A 111 3.18 -6.50 1.24
C SER A 111 2.66 -6.55 2.68
N VAL A 112 1.41 -7.00 2.88
CA VAL A 112 0.84 -7.18 4.23
C VAL A 112 1.54 -8.31 4.97
N LEU A 113 1.80 -9.46 4.33
CA LEU A 113 2.58 -10.55 4.93
C LEU A 113 3.95 -10.07 5.41
N VAL A 114 4.70 -9.37 4.55
CA VAL A 114 6.06 -8.91 4.86
C VAL A 114 6.04 -7.84 5.96
N SER A 115 5.06 -6.93 5.93
CA SER A 115 4.91 -5.93 6.99
C SER A 115 4.57 -6.57 8.34
N ALA A 116 3.65 -7.53 8.37
CA ALA A 116 3.29 -8.24 9.60
C ALA A 116 4.48 -9.01 10.18
N LYS A 117 5.23 -9.74 9.36
CA LYS A 117 6.43 -10.47 9.80
C LYS A 117 7.54 -9.56 10.34
N PHE A 118 7.60 -8.32 9.86
CA PHE A 118 8.64 -7.37 10.27
C PHE A 118 8.23 -6.50 11.47
N MET A 119 6.92 -6.18 11.60
CA MET A 119 6.41 -5.21 12.58
C MET A 119 5.80 -5.86 13.82
N ASP A 120 5.14 -7.01 13.66
CA ASP A 120 4.39 -7.63 14.74
C ASP A 120 5.24 -8.69 15.47
N ASP A 121 5.20 -8.70 16.79
CA ASP A 121 5.88 -9.71 17.61
C ASP A 121 5.29 -11.11 17.39
N ILE A 122 3.98 -11.18 17.09
CA ILE A 122 3.26 -12.41 16.81
C ILE A 122 2.66 -12.31 15.40
N TYR A 123 3.12 -13.16 14.51
CA TYR A 123 2.67 -13.21 13.12
C TYR A 123 2.36 -14.63 12.66
N TYR A 124 1.52 -14.75 11.64
CA TYR A 124 1.18 -16.03 11.04
C TYR A 124 2.13 -16.40 9.88
N ASN A 125 2.18 -17.69 9.58
CA ASN A 125 3.04 -18.23 8.52
C ASN A 125 2.42 -18.00 7.10
N ASN A 126 3.21 -18.32 6.08
CA ASN A 126 2.79 -18.18 4.69
C ASN A 126 1.57 -19.03 4.30
N ALA A 127 1.39 -20.18 4.94
CA ALA A 127 0.20 -21.01 4.69
C ALA A 127 -1.09 -20.31 5.13
N PHE A 128 -1.05 -19.59 6.25
CA PHE A 128 -2.16 -18.78 6.71
C PHE A 128 -2.46 -17.61 5.75
N TYR A 129 -1.44 -16.82 5.40
CA TYR A 129 -1.60 -15.70 4.47
C TYR A 129 -2.00 -16.18 3.06
N GLY A 130 -1.52 -17.34 2.62
CA GLY A 130 -1.97 -17.97 1.38
C GLY A 130 -3.47 -18.23 1.37
N LYS A 131 -4.02 -18.78 2.48
CA LYS A 131 -5.48 -18.96 2.64
C LYS A 131 -6.23 -17.64 2.61
N VAL A 132 -5.73 -16.60 3.32
CA VAL A 132 -6.32 -15.26 3.29
C VAL A 132 -6.29 -14.67 1.88
N GLY A 133 -5.18 -14.79 1.18
CA GLY A 133 -4.99 -14.29 -0.18
C GLY A 133 -5.66 -15.11 -1.28
N GLY A 134 -6.09 -16.34 -0.97
CA GLY A 134 -6.68 -17.24 -1.96
C GLY A 134 -5.64 -17.83 -2.93
N ILE A 135 -4.40 -18.01 -2.48
CA ILE A 135 -3.29 -18.61 -3.23
C ILE A 135 -2.66 -19.76 -2.44
N SER A 136 -1.88 -20.60 -3.12
CA SER A 136 -1.19 -21.73 -2.45
C SER A 136 -0.05 -21.24 -1.57
N THR A 137 0.35 -22.07 -0.60
CA THR A 137 1.53 -21.81 0.24
C THR A 137 2.79 -21.68 -0.59
N ALA A 138 2.94 -22.49 -1.64
CA ALA A 138 4.09 -22.46 -2.53
C ALA A 138 4.16 -21.13 -3.31
N GLU A 139 3.02 -20.64 -3.82
CA GLU A 139 2.95 -19.32 -4.43
C GLU A 139 3.29 -18.21 -3.43
N MET A 140 2.71 -18.27 -2.21
CA MET A 140 2.99 -17.25 -1.18
C MET A 140 4.47 -17.18 -0.81
N ASN A 141 5.14 -18.35 -0.71
CA ASN A 141 6.58 -18.41 -0.45
C ASN A 141 7.40 -17.77 -1.58
N LEU A 142 7.05 -18.04 -2.83
CA LEU A 142 7.71 -17.44 -3.99
C LEU A 142 7.51 -15.92 -4.03
N LEU A 143 6.27 -15.46 -3.82
CA LEU A 143 5.92 -14.03 -3.82
C LEU A 143 6.65 -13.28 -2.72
N GLU A 144 6.76 -13.85 -1.52
CA GLU A 144 7.51 -13.25 -0.41
C GLU A 144 8.97 -13.03 -0.79
N VAL A 145 9.63 -14.07 -1.31
CA VAL A 145 11.04 -13.99 -1.71
C VAL A 145 11.24 -12.94 -2.81
N ASP A 146 10.42 -12.98 -3.87
CA ASP A 146 10.50 -12.03 -4.97
C ASP A 146 10.23 -10.59 -4.51
N PHE A 147 9.32 -10.40 -3.55
CA PHE A 147 9.03 -9.09 -2.98
C PHE A 147 10.19 -8.53 -2.17
N LEU A 148 10.81 -9.35 -1.32
CA LEU A 148 11.98 -8.97 -0.53
C LEU A 148 13.17 -8.57 -1.43
N PHE A 149 13.44 -9.35 -2.49
CA PHE A 149 14.44 -8.96 -3.48
C PHE A 149 14.06 -7.67 -4.23
N GLY A 150 12.78 -7.51 -4.58
CA GLY A 150 12.25 -6.30 -5.21
C GLY A 150 12.44 -5.05 -4.35
N LEU A 151 12.29 -5.17 -3.03
CA LEU A 151 12.57 -4.13 -2.05
C LEU A 151 14.08 -3.93 -1.77
N GLY A 152 14.95 -4.86 -2.20
CA GLY A 152 16.35 -4.89 -1.79
C GLY A 152 16.50 -5.06 -0.27
N PHE A 153 15.58 -5.76 0.38
CA PHE A 153 15.52 -6.00 1.83
C PHE A 153 15.44 -4.71 2.69
N GLN A 154 15.05 -3.59 2.11
CA GLN A 154 14.88 -2.33 2.84
C GLN A 154 13.51 -2.29 3.53
N LEU A 155 13.41 -2.93 4.68
CA LEU A 155 12.18 -3.07 5.46
C LEU A 155 12.03 -2.02 6.55
N ASN A 156 13.12 -1.42 7.03
CA ASN A 156 13.04 -0.41 8.06
C ASN A 156 12.21 0.81 7.59
N VAL A 157 11.26 1.22 8.41
CA VAL A 157 10.43 2.41 8.21
C VAL A 157 10.63 3.33 9.41
N THR A 158 11.23 4.49 9.16
CA THR A 158 11.44 5.47 10.23
C THR A 158 10.12 6.06 10.70
N PRO A 159 10.01 6.55 11.96
CA PRO A 159 8.82 7.24 12.45
C PRO A 159 8.42 8.42 11.55
N THR A 160 9.39 9.16 11.02
CA THR A 160 9.14 10.28 10.09
C THR A 160 8.46 9.79 8.81
N THR A 161 9.00 8.73 8.19
CA THR A 161 8.40 8.12 6.99
C THR A 161 6.98 7.63 7.29
N TYR A 162 6.80 6.88 8.39
CA TYR A 162 5.49 6.39 8.80
C TYR A 162 4.46 7.52 8.93
N ASN A 163 4.81 8.59 9.67
CA ASN A 163 3.95 9.74 9.89
C ASN A 163 3.61 10.48 8.58
N THR A 164 4.55 10.54 7.63
CA THR A 164 4.32 11.14 6.31
C THR A 164 3.23 10.37 5.55
N TYR A 165 3.28 9.03 5.55
CA TYR A 165 2.26 8.20 4.90
C TYR A 165 0.92 8.26 5.63
N CYS A 166 0.89 8.29 6.98
CA CYS A 166 -0.33 8.53 7.74
C CYS A 166 -0.99 9.87 7.37
N SER A 167 -0.21 10.94 7.31
CA SER A 167 -0.72 12.27 6.94
C SER A 167 -1.25 12.31 5.49
N HIS A 168 -0.61 11.57 4.58
CA HIS A 168 -1.10 11.44 3.21
C HIS A 168 -2.46 10.70 3.18
N LEU A 169 -2.59 9.57 3.87
CA LEU A 169 -3.84 8.82 3.94
C LEU A 169 -4.96 9.65 4.59
N GLN A 170 -4.66 10.38 5.67
CA GLN A 170 -5.63 11.29 6.31
C GLN A 170 -6.11 12.38 5.34
N ARG A 171 -5.21 12.98 4.57
CA ARG A 171 -5.57 13.98 3.56
C ARG A 171 -6.48 13.40 2.48
N GLU A 172 -6.19 12.20 1.98
CA GLU A 172 -7.05 11.51 1.00
C GLU A 172 -8.43 11.17 1.59
N MET A 173 -8.50 10.76 2.85
CA MET A 173 -9.77 10.55 3.57
C MET A 173 -10.62 11.82 3.60
N PHE A 174 -10.00 12.95 3.91
CA PHE A 174 -10.68 14.25 3.94
C PHE A 174 -11.22 14.64 2.55
N LEU A 175 -10.42 14.46 1.51
CA LEU A 175 -10.81 14.77 0.13
C LEU A 175 -11.98 13.89 -0.36
N GLN A 176 -12.03 12.62 0.05
CA GLN A 176 -13.14 11.73 -0.29
C GLN A 176 -14.43 12.06 0.48
N SER A 177 -14.32 12.66 1.67
CA SER A 177 -15.46 13.03 2.51
C SER A 177 -16.03 14.41 2.17
N ALA A 178 -15.33 15.24 1.39
CA ALA A 178 -15.79 16.58 1.02
C ALA A 178 -17.00 16.46 0.09
N PRO A 179 -18.18 17.09 0.43
CA PRO A 179 -19.31 17.09 -0.46
C PRO A 179 -18.97 17.77 -1.77
N LEU A 180 -19.30 17.12 -2.89
CA LEU A 180 -19.25 17.72 -4.22
C LEU A 180 -20.23 18.91 -4.24
N HIS A 181 -19.74 20.10 -3.94
CA HIS A 181 -20.47 21.32 -4.29
C HIS A 181 -20.60 21.35 -5.82
N HIS A 182 -21.79 20.98 -6.30
CA HIS A 182 -22.22 21.24 -7.66
C HIS A 182 -22.20 22.75 -7.90
N HIS A 183 -21.10 23.28 -8.38
CA HIS A 183 -21.12 24.51 -9.16
C HIS A 183 -21.73 24.13 -10.52
N LEU A 184 -23.01 24.43 -10.68
CA LEU A 184 -23.69 24.53 -11.98
C LEU A 184 -22.97 25.64 -12.78
N GLY A 185 -22.08 25.26 -13.69
CA GLY A 185 -21.35 26.17 -14.56
C GLY A 185 -20.64 25.40 -15.67
N ASP A 186 -21.25 25.39 -16.87
CA ASP A 186 -20.72 25.01 -18.19
C ASP A 186 -20.25 23.57 -18.45
N PRO A 187 -21.02 22.78 -19.27
CA PRO A 187 -20.69 21.36 -19.53
C PRO A 187 -19.62 21.09 -20.58
N LEU A 188 -18.94 22.05 -21.17
CA LEU A 188 -18.13 21.83 -22.40
C LEU A 188 -16.62 22.14 -22.34
N LYS A 189 -16.03 22.50 -21.19
CA LYS A 189 -14.59 22.82 -21.11
C LYS A 189 -13.79 22.13 -20.00
N GLY A 190 -14.31 21.10 -19.30
CA GLY A 190 -13.75 20.61 -18.03
C GLY A 190 -12.97 19.28 -18.05
N ASN A 191 -13.08 18.42 -19.06
CA ASN A 191 -12.67 17.02 -18.86
C ASN A 191 -11.25 16.61 -19.30
N LEU A 192 -10.60 17.36 -20.18
CA LEU A 192 -9.25 16.97 -20.64
C LEU A 192 -8.11 17.45 -19.70
N GLY A 193 -8.32 18.55 -18.99
CA GLY A 193 -7.30 19.11 -18.06
C GLY A 193 -7.18 18.37 -16.73
N ARG A 194 -8.29 17.78 -16.23
CA ARG A 194 -8.31 17.06 -14.95
C ARG A 194 -7.65 15.68 -15.02
N ILE A 195 -7.74 14.98 -16.14
CA ILE A 195 -7.11 13.67 -16.33
C ILE A 195 -5.58 13.83 -16.35
N SER A 196 -5.05 14.88 -16.98
CA SER A 196 -3.61 15.13 -17.01
C SER A 196 -3.02 15.52 -15.66
N THR A 197 -3.77 16.24 -14.82
CA THR A 197 -3.30 16.64 -13.48
C THR A 197 -3.35 15.47 -12.49
N VAL A 198 -4.37 14.61 -12.58
CA VAL A 198 -4.51 13.40 -11.76
C VAL A 198 -3.42 12.38 -12.11
N VAL A 199 -3.10 12.21 -13.40
CA VAL A 199 -2.02 11.30 -13.84
C VAL A 199 -0.63 11.79 -13.40
N LYS A 200 -0.40 13.12 -13.30
CA LYS A 200 0.87 13.68 -12.80
C LYS A 200 1.01 13.67 -11.28
N GLN A 201 -0.09 13.59 -10.52
CA GLN A 201 -0.05 13.57 -9.04
C GLN A 201 -0.03 12.15 -8.45
N HIS A 202 -0.24 11.10 -9.26
CA HIS A 202 -0.18 9.70 -8.82
C HIS A 202 1.15 9.03 -9.16
N HIS A 203 2.24 9.77 -9.26
CA HIS A 203 3.52 9.18 -8.97
C HIS A 203 3.54 8.85 -7.48
N PHE A 204 3.59 7.56 -7.15
CA PHE A 204 4.05 7.04 -5.89
C PHE A 204 5.51 7.48 -5.70
N CYS A 205 5.78 8.73 -5.46
CA CYS A 205 7.13 9.21 -5.26
C CYS A 205 7.09 10.32 -4.24
N PHE A 206 7.14 9.94 -2.98
CA PHE A 206 7.76 10.82 -2.00
C PHE A 206 9.27 10.67 -2.19
N ASN A 207 9.92 11.68 -2.77
CA ASN A 207 11.37 11.78 -2.72
C ASN A 207 11.77 11.91 -1.25
N THR A 208 12.07 10.80 -0.61
CA THR A 208 12.76 10.79 0.68
C THR A 208 14.24 10.84 0.38
N GLU A 209 14.80 12.07 0.28
CA GLU A 209 16.25 12.31 0.19
C GLU A 209 17.01 11.89 1.47
N ASP A 210 16.29 11.41 2.50
CA ASP A 210 16.86 11.15 3.83
C ASP A 210 17.47 9.76 4.05
N ASP A 211 17.44 8.85 3.06
CA ASP A 211 17.91 7.46 3.27
C ASP A 211 19.39 7.22 2.90
N GLN A 212 20.15 8.27 2.54
CA GLN A 212 21.57 8.09 2.11
C GLN A 212 22.63 8.42 3.17
N SER A 213 22.29 8.81 4.39
CA SER A 213 23.30 9.28 5.35
C SER A 213 23.80 8.27 6.41
N THR A 214 23.44 6.97 6.33
CA THR A 214 23.81 6.00 7.39
C THR A 214 24.82 4.92 6.95
N HIS A 215 25.47 5.01 5.80
CA HIS A 215 26.39 3.96 5.32
C HIS A 215 27.88 4.35 5.26
N GLN A 216 28.31 5.39 6.01
CA GLN A 216 29.74 5.75 6.05
C GLN A 216 30.31 5.94 7.46
N GLN A 217 30.03 5.06 8.40
CA GLN A 217 30.83 5.00 9.64
C GLN A 217 30.80 3.60 10.25
N GLN A 218 31.51 2.64 9.64
CA GLN A 218 32.04 1.46 10.35
C GLN A 218 32.93 0.63 9.43
N LEU A 219 34.12 1.11 9.10
CA LEU A 219 35.25 0.28 8.72
C LEU A 219 36.55 1.10 8.91
N THR A 220 36.94 1.28 10.17
CA THR A 220 38.32 1.54 10.58
C THR A 220 38.47 1.14 12.05
N VAL A 221 38.79 -0.09 12.29
CA VAL A 221 39.77 -0.59 13.27
C VAL A 221 40.27 -1.95 12.79
#